data_e3df9bda88d061c473502657cc86283c
#
_entry.id   e3df9bda88d061c473502657cc86283c
#
_cell.length_a   1.000
_cell.length_b   1.000
_cell.length_c   1.000
_cell.angle_alpha   90.00
_cell.angle_beta   90.00
_cell.angle_gamma   90.00
#
_symmetry.space_group_name_H-M   'P 1'
#
loop_
_entity.id
_entity.type
_entity.pdbx_description
1 polymer ?
#
loop_
_entity_poly.entity_id
_entity_poly.type
_entity_poly.pdbx_seq_one_letter_code
_entity_poly.pdbx_strand_id
1 'polypeptide(L)'
;MGIPVTVKSVAPTPTAVVAAAVTWAEFPARWGPMLDQVWRFIRNGAPEGLYQHGHNVMLYKDEVPNVEVGVQVTSSFDAAGPVVSSALPGGLVAVATHTGPVAELGDTHQAVSGWSKARGYQLAGPRWEVYGDPDPSTGRFTVEVYWSLEPGFPTETGEAAGEDGSVVPIIGGLPAAEGSRHRPA
;
A
#
# COMPACT_ATOMS: atom_id res chain seq x y z
N MET A 1 0.12 21.82 10.76
CA MET A 1 -0.09 20.48 11.36
C MET A 1 0.23 19.46 10.27
N GLY A 2 1.17 18.52 10.51
CA GLY A 2 1.56 17.54 9.48
C GLY A 2 0.47 16.49 9.26
N ILE A 3 0.47 15.85 8.07
CA ILE A 3 -0.43 14.73 7.75
C ILE A 3 -0.03 13.54 8.64
N PRO A 4 -0.95 12.96 9.43
CA PRO A 4 -0.65 11.80 10.26
C PRO A 4 -0.33 10.57 9.40
N VAL A 5 0.81 9.92 9.68
CA VAL A 5 1.22 8.67 9.01
C VAL A 5 1.32 7.56 10.03
N THR A 6 0.78 6.39 9.70
CA THR A 6 0.85 5.18 10.53
C THR A 6 1.49 4.04 9.76
N VAL A 7 2.08 3.08 10.49
CA VAL A 7 2.62 1.84 9.90
C VAL A 7 1.75 0.68 10.36
N LYS A 8 1.35 -0.17 9.43
CA LYS A 8 0.55 -1.37 9.71
C LYS A 8 0.86 -2.49 8.72
N SER A 9 0.53 -3.73 9.08
CA SER A 9 0.50 -4.85 8.15
C SER A 9 -0.88 -4.97 7.52
N VAL A 10 -0.93 -5.21 6.21
CA VAL A 10 -2.16 -5.42 5.44
C VAL A 10 -2.12 -6.76 4.70
N ALA A 11 -3.29 -7.36 4.48
CA ALA A 11 -3.42 -8.51 3.60
C ALA A 11 -3.50 -8.05 2.14
N PRO A 12 -3.09 -8.89 1.17
CA PRO A 12 -3.38 -8.64 -0.24
C PRO A 12 -4.89 -8.52 -0.46
N THR A 13 -5.30 -7.56 -1.29
CA THR A 13 -6.72 -7.34 -1.61
C THR A 13 -6.96 -7.58 -3.09
N PRO A 14 -7.82 -8.55 -3.48
CA PRO A 14 -8.13 -8.80 -4.88
C PRO A 14 -8.69 -7.57 -5.59
N THR A 15 -8.32 -7.38 -6.86
CA THR A 15 -8.76 -6.25 -7.68
C THR A 15 -9.10 -6.69 -9.10
N ALA A 16 -10.06 -5.99 -9.71
CA ALA A 16 -10.30 -6.01 -11.14
C ALA A 16 -9.73 -4.72 -11.73
N VAL A 17 -8.77 -4.83 -12.65
CA VAL A 17 -7.99 -3.69 -13.12
C VAL A 17 -7.75 -3.70 -14.62
N VAL A 18 -7.48 -2.54 -15.19
CA VAL A 18 -6.75 -2.38 -16.44
C VAL A 18 -5.33 -1.99 -16.10
N ALA A 19 -4.35 -2.70 -16.64
CA ALA A 19 -2.93 -2.44 -16.44
C ALA A 19 -2.33 -1.72 -17.66
N ALA A 20 -1.44 -0.77 -17.43
CA ALA A 20 -0.71 -0.07 -18.49
C ALA A 20 0.66 0.44 -18.00
N ALA A 21 1.62 0.49 -18.93
CA ALA A 21 2.79 1.34 -18.78
C ALA A 21 2.46 2.71 -19.36
N VAL A 22 2.64 3.77 -18.59
CA VAL A 22 2.33 5.15 -19.00
C VAL A 22 3.47 6.07 -18.56
N THR A 23 3.43 7.32 -19.01
CA THR A 23 4.24 8.38 -18.40
C THR A 23 3.40 9.19 -17.41
N TRP A 24 4.05 9.85 -16.46
CA TRP A 24 3.35 10.74 -15.53
C TRP A 24 2.59 11.86 -16.24
N ALA A 25 3.06 12.30 -17.41
CA ALA A 25 2.39 13.31 -18.23
C ALA A 25 1.11 12.78 -18.89
N GLU A 26 1.07 11.49 -19.27
CA GLU A 26 -0.08 10.86 -19.92
C GLU A 26 -1.12 10.35 -18.93
N PHE A 27 -0.71 9.96 -17.72
CA PHE A 27 -1.56 9.30 -16.75
C PHE A 27 -2.86 10.07 -16.43
N PRO A 28 -2.87 11.41 -16.25
CA PRO A 28 -4.09 12.17 -16.00
C PRO A 28 -5.17 12.00 -17.09
N ALA A 29 -4.79 11.78 -18.34
CA ALA A 29 -5.72 11.52 -19.44
C ALA A 29 -6.09 10.04 -19.60
N ARG A 30 -5.32 9.12 -18.99
CA ARG A 30 -5.46 7.68 -19.17
C ARG A 30 -6.29 6.98 -18.11
N TRP A 31 -6.19 7.40 -16.85
CA TRP A 31 -6.83 6.69 -15.73
C TRP A 31 -8.36 6.60 -15.84
N GLY A 32 -9.03 7.68 -16.29
CA GLY A 32 -10.48 7.71 -16.43
C GLY A 32 -10.99 6.64 -17.41
N PRO A 33 -10.53 6.60 -18.67
CA PRO A 33 -10.86 5.56 -19.62
C PRO A 33 -10.53 4.13 -19.15
N MET A 34 -9.45 3.94 -18.39
CA MET A 34 -9.10 2.64 -17.80
C MET A 34 -10.14 2.22 -16.74
N LEU A 35 -10.49 3.12 -15.86
CA LEU A 35 -11.52 2.87 -14.83
C LEU A 35 -12.90 2.60 -15.43
N ASP A 36 -13.28 3.31 -16.49
CA ASP A 36 -14.54 3.11 -17.21
C ASP A 36 -14.65 1.70 -17.80
N GLN A 37 -13.56 1.13 -18.30
CA GLN A 37 -13.53 -0.24 -18.80
C GLN A 37 -13.79 -1.25 -17.68
N VAL A 38 -13.17 -1.05 -16.50
CA VAL A 38 -13.40 -1.89 -15.33
C VAL A 38 -14.86 -1.83 -14.89
N TRP A 39 -15.43 -0.63 -14.75
CA TRP A 39 -16.83 -0.48 -14.35
C TRP A 39 -17.83 -1.02 -15.38
N ARG A 40 -17.48 -0.98 -16.67
CA ARG A 40 -18.30 -1.63 -17.72
C ARG A 40 -18.28 -3.16 -17.54
N PHE A 41 -17.13 -3.74 -17.26
CA PHE A 41 -17.01 -5.16 -16.93
C PHE A 41 -17.82 -5.52 -15.67
N ILE A 42 -17.63 -4.79 -14.57
CA ILE A 42 -18.35 -5.03 -13.31
C ILE A 42 -19.88 -5.05 -13.51
N ARG A 43 -20.41 -4.13 -14.32
CA ARG A 43 -21.87 -4.00 -14.55
C ARG A 43 -22.45 -5.02 -15.52
N ASN A 44 -21.66 -5.48 -16.49
CA ASN A 44 -22.21 -6.21 -17.64
C ASN A 44 -21.59 -7.60 -17.88
N GLY A 45 -20.47 -7.93 -17.25
CA GLY A 45 -19.75 -9.16 -17.55
C GLY A 45 -19.06 -9.84 -16.37
N ALA A 46 -19.12 -9.26 -15.18
CA ALA A 46 -18.51 -9.85 -14.01
C ALA A 46 -19.30 -11.06 -13.49
N PRO A 47 -18.64 -12.10 -12.98
CA PRO A 47 -19.27 -13.18 -12.26
C PRO A 47 -20.11 -12.66 -11.08
N GLU A 48 -21.20 -13.35 -10.78
CA GLU A 48 -22.05 -13.02 -9.63
C GLU A 48 -21.22 -13.04 -8.34
N GLY A 49 -21.43 -12.03 -7.49
CA GLY A 49 -20.72 -11.90 -6.21
C GLY A 49 -19.28 -11.40 -6.31
N LEU A 50 -18.73 -11.21 -7.51
CA LEU A 50 -17.37 -10.70 -7.68
C LEU A 50 -17.19 -9.28 -7.08
N TYR A 51 -18.17 -8.42 -7.24
CA TYR A 51 -18.15 -7.07 -6.68
C TYR A 51 -19.14 -6.92 -5.52
N GLN A 52 -18.65 -6.49 -4.37
CA GLN A 52 -19.43 -6.21 -3.17
C GLN A 52 -18.86 -4.98 -2.45
N HIS A 53 -19.31 -3.79 -2.82
CA HIS A 53 -18.94 -2.54 -2.17
C HIS A 53 -17.42 -2.22 -2.14
N GLY A 54 -16.66 -2.73 -3.12
CA GLY A 54 -15.24 -2.42 -3.24
C GLY A 54 -15.00 -0.99 -3.71
N HIS A 55 -13.91 -0.40 -3.24
CA HIS A 55 -13.51 0.96 -3.60
C HIS A 55 -12.66 0.99 -4.88
N ASN A 56 -12.68 2.13 -5.59
CA ASN A 56 -11.75 2.39 -6.67
C ASN A 56 -10.32 2.42 -6.14
N VAL A 57 -9.38 1.92 -6.94
CA VAL A 57 -7.96 1.85 -6.60
C VAL A 57 -7.08 2.29 -7.76
N MET A 58 -5.94 2.88 -7.42
CA MET A 58 -4.85 3.15 -8.35
C MET A 58 -3.57 2.62 -7.73
N LEU A 59 -2.95 1.62 -8.37
CA LEU A 59 -1.68 1.02 -7.94
C LEU A 59 -0.58 1.47 -8.91
N TYR A 60 0.45 2.06 -8.35
CA TYR A 60 1.71 2.42 -9.01
C TYR A 60 2.76 1.40 -8.59
N LYS A 61 3.16 0.52 -9.51
CA LYS A 61 4.07 -0.61 -9.21
C LYS A 61 5.53 -0.18 -9.08
N ASP A 62 5.90 0.86 -9.82
CA ASP A 62 7.27 1.37 -9.92
C ASP A 62 7.30 2.85 -10.34
N GLU A 63 8.48 3.36 -10.64
CA GLU A 63 8.70 4.75 -11.03
C GLU A 63 8.53 5.02 -12.53
N VAL A 64 8.30 4.01 -13.37
CA VAL A 64 8.17 4.15 -14.85
C VAL A 64 7.01 5.07 -15.25
N PRO A 65 5.74 5.06 -14.73
CA PRO A 65 5.08 4.10 -13.88
C PRO A 65 4.36 2.98 -14.66
N ASN A 66 4.50 1.75 -14.19
CA ASN A 66 3.56 0.68 -14.49
C ASN A 66 2.38 0.80 -13.53
N VAL A 67 1.19 1.02 -14.07
CA VAL A 67 -0.01 1.31 -13.25
C VAL A 67 -1.10 0.28 -13.44
N GLU A 68 -1.90 0.09 -12.40
CA GLU A 68 -3.17 -0.63 -12.45
C GLU A 68 -4.27 0.28 -11.91
N VAL A 69 -5.32 0.44 -12.71
CA VAL A 69 -6.49 1.25 -12.33
C VAL A 69 -7.71 0.35 -12.31
N GLY A 70 -8.46 0.37 -11.24
CA GLY A 70 -9.64 -0.48 -11.12
C GLY A 70 -10.38 -0.38 -9.81
N VAL A 71 -10.90 -1.52 -9.35
CA VAL A 71 -11.76 -1.61 -8.16
C VAL A 71 -11.44 -2.86 -7.36
N GLN A 72 -11.60 -2.78 -6.05
CA GLN A 72 -11.51 -3.93 -5.16
C GLN A 72 -12.65 -4.91 -5.43
N VAL A 73 -12.33 -6.21 -5.46
CA VAL A 73 -13.27 -7.30 -5.68
C VAL A 73 -13.12 -8.37 -4.60
N THR A 74 -14.01 -9.36 -4.58
CA THR A 74 -14.06 -10.39 -3.53
C THR A 74 -13.10 -11.54 -3.78
N SER A 75 -12.73 -11.80 -5.02
CA SER A 75 -11.88 -12.93 -5.43
C SER A 75 -11.19 -12.69 -6.77
N SER A 76 -10.30 -13.59 -7.15
CA SER A 76 -9.76 -13.64 -8.52
C SER A 76 -10.83 -14.11 -9.51
N PHE A 77 -10.63 -13.80 -10.79
CA PHE A 77 -11.50 -14.16 -11.92
C PHE A 77 -10.67 -14.32 -13.21
N ASP A 78 -11.28 -14.93 -14.23
CA ASP A 78 -10.65 -15.03 -15.54
C ASP A 78 -10.69 -13.69 -16.28
N ALA A 79 -9.61 -13.35 -16.97
CA ALA A 79 -9.50 -12.10 -17.72
C ALA A 79 -10.63 -11.92 -18.73
N ALA A 80 -11.18 -10.71 -18.80
CA ALA A 80 -12.25 -10.34 -19.74
C ALA A 80 -11.83 -9.11 -20.55
N GLY A 81 -11.31 -9.36 -21.75
CA GLY A 81 -10.75 -8.31 -22.60
C GLY A 81 -9.56 -7.63 -21.92
N PRO A 82 -9.59 -6.27 -21.78
CA PRO A 82 -8.50 -5.55 -21.13
C PRO A 82 -8.55 -5.61 -19.59
N VAL A 83 -9.64 -6.13 -19.00
CA VAL A 83 -9.79 -6.22 -17.55
C VAL A 83 -9.23 -7.52 -17.04
N VAL A 84 -8.29 -7.45 -16.12
CA VAL A 84 -7.59 -8.60 -15.56
C VAL A 84 -7.74 -8.64 -14.04
N SER A 85 -7.62 -9.84 -13.49
CA SER A 85 -7.53 -10.07 -12.06
C SER A 85 -6.14 -9.69 -11.57
N SER A 86 -6.07 -8.92 -10.50
CA SER A 86 -4.83 -8.55 -9.81
C SER A 86 -5.08 -8.46 -8.31
N ALA A 87 -4.13 -7.90 -7.57
CA ALA A 87 -4.28 -7.62 -6.15
C ALA A 87 -3.45 -6.42 -5.72
N LEU A 88 -3.96 -5.63 -4.78
CA LEU A 88 -3.13 -4.71 -4.00
C LEU A 88 -2.14 -5.52 -3.16
N PRO A 89 -0.89 -5.06 -3.02
CA PRO A 89 0.13 -5.78 -2.26
C PRO A 89 -0.26 -5.95 -0.79
N GLY A 90 0.10 -7.11 -0.23
CA GLY A 90 0.12 -7.31 1.21
C GLY A 90 1.48 -6.98 1.81
N GLY A 91 1.56 -6.95 3.14
CA GLY A 91 2.80 -6.75 3.88
C GLY A 91 2.80 -5.48 4.71
N LEU A 92 3.99 -5.01 5.07
CA LEU A 92 4.16 -3.79 5.86
C LEU A 92 3.97 -2.55 4.99
N VAL A 93 3.18 -1.60 5.48
CA VAL A 93 2.87 -0.36 4.76
C VAL A 93 2.91 0.86 5.69
N ALA A 94 3.32 2.00 5.13
CA ALA A 94 3.01 3.31 5.68
C ALA A 94 1.75 3.85 5.02
N VAL A 95 0.83 4.41 5.80
CA VAL A 95 -0.45 4.89 5.31
C VAL A 95 -0.84 6.23 5.92
N ALA A 96 -1.44 7.07 5.11
CA ALA A 96 -2.10 8.30 5.53
C ALA A 96 -3.44 8.49 4.81
N THR A 97 -4.37 9.19 5.46
CA THR A 97 -5.65 9.56 4.85
C THR A 97 -5.57 10.99 4.32
N HIS A 98 -5.79 11.13 3.02
CA HIS A 98 -5.95 12.41 2.36
C HIS A 98 -7.40 12.91 2.51
N THR A 99 -7.55 14.15 2.95
CA THR A 99 -8.85 14.82 3.12
C THR A 99 -8.77 16.21 2.49
N GLY A 100 -8.97 16.32 1.20
CA GLY A 100 -8.83 17.59 0.50
C GLY A 100 -9.10 17.47 -0.99
N PRO A 101 -8.77 18.50 -1.77
CA PRO A 101 -8.84 18.43 -3.22
C PRO A 101 -7.91 17.34 -3.76
N VAL A 102 -8.37 16.56 -4.73
CA VAL A 102 -7.55 15.49 -5.38
C VAL A 102 -6.25 16.07 -5.98
N ALA A 103 -6.26 17.32 -6.39
CA ALA A 103 -5.06 18.00 -6.88
C ALA A 103 -3.92 18.08 -5.85
N GLU A 104 -4.23 17.99 -4.55
CA GLU A 104 -3.28 18.03 -3.45
C GLU A 104 -2.86 16.61 -2.97
N LEU A 105 -3.33 15.57 -3.64
CA LEU A 105 -3.03 14.17 -3.27
C LEU A 105 -1.51 13.87 -3.31
N GLY A 106 -0.80 14.53 -4.22
CA GLY A 106 0.67 14.47 -4.30
C GLY A 106 1.38 14.86 -3.00
N ASP A 107 0.85 15.84 -2.27
CA ASP A 107 1.42 16.29 -0.99
C ASP A 107 1.30 15.18 0.08
N THR A 108 0.19 14.41 0.04
CA THR A 108 0.01 13.26 0.94
C THR A 108 1.00 12.14 0.61
N HIS A 109 1.24 11.86 -0.67
CA HIS A 109 2.29 10.92 -1.07
C HIS A 109 3.68 11.34 -0.60
N GLN A 110 4.02 12.62 -0.75
CA GLN A 110 5.29 13.16 -0.27
C GLN A 110 5.41 13.08 1.26
N ALA A 111 4.33 13.36 1.98
CA ALA A 111 4.30 13.27 3.44
C ALA A 111 4.55 11.82 3.90
N VAL A 112 3.89 10.83 3.30
CA VAL A 112 4.08 9.40 3.65
C VAL A 112 5.51 8.95 3.35
N SER A 113 6.03 9.23 2.15
CA SER A 113 7.37 8.80 1.76
C SER A 113 8.46 9.51 2.58
N GLY A 114 8.32 10.81 2.82
CA GLY A 114 9.24 11.59 3.62
C GLY A 114 9.25 11.16 5.09
N TRP A 115 8.08 10.94 5.66
CA TRP A 115 7.92 10.43 7.04
C TRP A 115 8.57 9.05 7.22
N SER A 116 8.36 8.15 6.25
CA SER A 116 8.93 6.79 6.27
C SER A 116 10.46 6.85 6.24
N LYS A 117 11.03 7.60 5.30
CA LYS A 117 12.48 7.77 5.17
C LYS A 117 13.11 8.41 6.41
N ALA A 118 12.48 9.44 6.98
CA ALA A 118 12.97 10.11 8.19
C ALA A 118 13.00 9.18 9.43
N ARG A 119 12.25 8.07 9.41
CA ARG A 119 12.24 7.04 10.45
C ARG A 119 13.02 5.78 10.10
N GLY A 120 13.81 5.81 9.04
CA GLY A 120 14.66 4.69 8.64
C GLY A 120 13.94 3.55 7.93
N TYR A 121 12.66 3.70 7.58
CA TYR A 121 11.97 2.70 6.76
C TYR A 121 12.47 2.74 5.32
N GLN A 122 12.67 1.55 4.73
CA GLN A 122 12.97 1.39 3.32
C GLN A 122 11.67 1.23 2.53
N LEU A 123 11.51 2.02 1.45
CA LEU A 123 10.36 1.90 0.56
C LEU A 123 10.59 0.72 -0.40
N ALA A 124 9.60 -0.17 -0.53
CA ALA A 124 9.67 -1.37 -1.37
C ALA A 124 9.30 -1.12 -2.85
N GLY A 125 8.90 0.10 -3.19
CA GLY A 125 8.54 0.51 -4.55
C GLY A 125 7.04 0.69 -4.78
N PRO A 126 6.19 -0.34 -4.65
CA PRO A 126 4.75 -0.20 -4.86
C PRO A 126 4.11 0.80 -3.90
N ARG A 127 3.20 1.60 -4.45
CA ARG A 127 2.35 2.52 -3.70
C ARG A 127 0.97 2.56 -4.34
N TRP A 128 -0.07 2.81 -3.56
CA TRP A 128 -1.44 2.83 -4.10
C TRP A 128 -2.36 3.75 -3.33
N GLU A 129 -3.48 4.02 -3.94
CA GLU A 129 -4.57 4.85 -3.45
C GLU A 129 -5.83 4.01 -3.39
N VAL A 130 -6.61 4.17 -2.31
CA VAL A 130 -7.95 3.60 -2.16
C VAL A 130 -8.92 4.75 -1.96
N TYR A 131 -9.87 4.89 -2.88
CA TYR A 131 -10.82 6.00 -2.90
C TYR A 131 -12.08 5.61 -2.15
N GLY A 132 -12.30 6.23 -0.98
CA GLY A 132 -13.49 6.02 -0.18
C GLY A 132 -14.77 6.52 -0.85
N ASP A 133 -15.91 6.17 -0.27
CA ASP A 133 -17.20 6.66 -0.75
C ASP A 133 -17.37 8.15 -0.49
N PRO A 134 -18.05 8.88 -1.38
CA PRO A 134 -18.38 10.28 -1.15
C PRO A 134 -19.27 10.44 0.09
N ASP A 135 -18.95 11.41 0.94
CA ASP A 135 -19.82 11.83 2.02
C ASP A 135 -21.14 12.38 1.42
N PRO A 136 -22.31 11.82 1.80
CA PRO A 136 -23.59 12.19 1.19
C PRO A 136 -23.96 13.66 1.37
N SER A 137 -23.43 14.32 2.40
CA SER A 137 -23.77 15.72 2.73
C SER A 137 -22.87 16.73 2.04
N THR A 138 -21.61 16.40 1.81
CA THR A 138 -20.59 17.31 1.28
C THR A 138 -20.10 16.95 -0.13
N GLY A 139 -20.35 15.71 -0.58
CA GLY A 139 -19.79 15.16 -1.81
C GLY A 139 -18.27 14.93 -1.75
N ARG A 140 -17.64 15.17 -0.58
CA ARG A 140 -16.22 14.95 -0.38
C ARG A 140 -15.96 13.48 -0.08
N PHE A 141 -14.85 12.97 -0.58
CA PHE A 141 -14.37 11.63 -0.26
C PHE A 141 -12.95 11.70 0.30
N THR A 142 -12.58 10.68 1.02
CA THR A 142 -11.22 10.50 1.51
C THR A 142 -10.46 9.56 0.59
N VAL A 143 -9.15 9.73 0.50
CA VAL A 143 -8.27 8.80 -0.20
C VAL A 143 -7.24 8.28 0.79
N GLU A 144 -7.19 6.97 0.96
CA GLU A 144 -6.10 6.34 1.71
C GLU A 144 -4.91 6.15 0.79
N VAL A 145 -3.75 6.68 1.19
CA VAL A 145 -2.49 6.62 0.46
C VAL A 145 -1.56 5.63 1.15
N TYR A 146 -1.18 4.58 0.44
CA TYR A 146 -0.34 3.49 0.93
C TYR A 146 1.01 3.47 0.23
N TRP A 147 2.07 3.23 0.98
CA TRP A 147 3.41 2.94 0.48
C TRP A 147 3.91 1.65 1.07
N SER A 148 4.29 0.68 0.22
CA SER A 148 4.92 -0.56 0.66
C SER A 148 6.27 -0.28 1.30
N LEU A 149 6.53 -0.95 2.41
CA LEU A 149 7.79 -0.91 3.13
C LEU A 149 8.49 -2.26 3.00
N GLU A 150 9.83 -2.24 2.92
CA GLU A 150 10.61 -3.46 3.03
C GLU A 150 10.39 -4.13 4.40
N PRO A 151 10.35 -5.47 4.44
CA PRO A 151 10.28 -6.18 5.72
C PRO A 151 11.57 -5.95 6.50
N GLY A 152 11.44 -5.41 7.70
CA GLY A 152 12.56 -5.11 8.60
C GLY A 152 12.21 -4.00 9.56
N PHE A 153 12.97 -3.91 10.65
CA PHE A 153 12.86 -2.76 11.56
C PHE A 153 13.61 -1.58 10.95
N PRO A 154 13.18 -0.34 11.24
CA PRO A 154 13.99 0.83 10.90
C PRO A 154 15.41 0.63 11.41
N THR A 155 16.40 0.84 10.56
CA THR A 155 17.77 0.95 11.04
C THR A 155 17.82 2.15 11.96
N GLU A 156 18.11 1.94 13.25
CA GLU A 156 18.41 3.03 14.18
C GLU A 156 19.58 3.84 13.61
N THR A 157 19.30 4.85 12.85
CA THR A 157 20.27 5.89 12.54
C THR A 157 20.35 6.75 13.78
N GLY A 158 21.48 6.67 14.45
CA GLY A 158 21.78 7.23 15.75
C GLY A 158 21.40 8.68 15.97
N GLU A 159 21.41 8.97 17.27
CA GLU A 159 21.32 10.25 17.96
C GLU A 159 19.91 10.82 18.22
N ALA A 160 19.27 10.21 19.21
CA ALA A 160 18.61 11.05 20.19
C ALA A 160 19.64 11.35 21.30
N ALA A 161 20.29 12.49 21.20
CA ALA A 161 20.95 13.06 22.36
C ALA A 161 19.85 13.51 23.35
N GLY A 162 19.48 12.61 24.23
CA GLY A 162 18.69 12.85 25.43
C GLY A 162 19.65 12.78 26.61
N GLU A 163 19.91 13.91 27.24
CA GLU A 163 20.51 13.98 28.57
C GLU A 163 19.63 13.18 29.55
N ASP A 164 20.04 12.02 29.91
CA ASP A 164 20.10 11.52 31.28
C ASP A 164 20.75 10.12 31.27
N GLY A 165 21.82 10.00 32.04
CA GLY A 165 22.62 8.78 32.14
C GLY A 165 21.92 7.71 32.94
N SER A 166 21.30 6.77 32.26
CA SER A 166 20.95 5.48 32.83
C SER A 166 21.01 4.41 31.75
N VAL A 167 22.16 3.77 31.64
CA VAL A 167 22.36 2.59 30.82
C VAL A 167 21.78 1.39 31.54
N VAL A 168 20.68 0.84 31.04
CA VAL A 168 20.20 -0.48 31.42
C VAL A 168 20.70 -1.49 30.40
N PRO A 169 21.59 -2.42 30.75
CA PRO A 169 22.03 -3.44 29.80
C PRO A 169 20.93 -4.49 29.60
N ILE A 170 20.45 -4.65 28.38
CA ILE A 170 19.59 -5.78 28.01
C ILE A 170 20.50 -7.01 27.83
N ILE A 171 20.52 -7.86 28.86
CA ILE A 171 21.13 -9.18 28.77
C ILE A 171 20.10 -10.14 28.14
N GLY A 172 20.24 -10.40 26.87
CA GLY A 172 19.50 -11.43 26.15
C GLY A 172 20.47 -12.54 25.68
N GLY A 173 20.98 -13.33 26.63
CA GLY A 173 21.73 -14.53 26.31
C GLY A 173 20.81 -15.71 26.01
N LEU A 174 20.85 -16.25 24.80
CA LEU A 174 20.32 -17.57 24.46
C LEU A 174 21.26 -18.63 25.05
N PRO A 175 20.76 -19.65 25.73
CA PRO A 175 21.60 -20.78 26.15
C PRO A 175 21.92 -21.69 24.96
N ALA A 176 23.21 -21.94 24.78
CA ALA A 176 23.71 -22.93 23.85
C ALA A 176 23.25 -24.34 24.27
N ALA A 177 22.76 -25.12 23.30
CA ALA A 177 22.47 -26.52 23.47
C ALA A 177 23.79 -27.32 23.56
N GLU A 178 24.13 -27.80 24.75
CA GLU A 178 25.19 -28.78 24.94
C GLU A 178 24.72 -30.17 24.48
N GLY A 179 25.44 -30.72 23.51
CA GLY A 179 25.29 -32.08 23.09
C GLY A 179 25.81 -33.06 24.12
N SER A 180 24.98 -33.99 24.56
CA SER A 180 25.39 -35.13 25.32
C SER A 180 25.62 -36.35 24.41
N ARG A 181 26.90 -36.73 24.29
CA ARG A 181 27.32 -38.01 23.73
C ARG A 181 27.05 -39.09 24.77
N HIS A 182 26.41 -40.17 24.37
CA HIS A 182 26.60 -41.44 25.04
C HIS A 182 26.69 -42.58 24.04
N ARG A 183 27.80 -43.29 24.08
CA ARG A 183 28.13 -44.60 23.54
C ARG A 183 28.60 -45.44 24.74
N PRO A 184 28.75 -46.75 24.72
CA PRO A 184 28.08 -47.90 24.10
C PRO A 184 27.84 -49.05 25.08
N ALA A 185 27.18 -50.10 24.65
CA ALA A 185 27.62 -51.51 24.81
C ALA A 185 26.68 -52.39 23.97
#